data_f009d49fc46808f8a708affb3604a741
#
_entry.id   f009d49fc46808f8a708affb3604a741
#
_cell.length_a   1.000
_cell.length_b   1.000
_cell.length_c   1.000
_cell.angle_alpha   90.00
_cell.angle_beta   90.00
_cell.angle_gamma   90.00
#
_symmetry.space_group_name_H-M   'P 1'
#
loop_
_entity.id
_entity.type
_entity.pdbx_description
1 polymer ?
#
loop_
_entity_poly.entity_id
_entity_poly.type
_entity_poly.pdbx_seq_one_letter_code
_entity_poly.pdbx_strand_id
1 'polypeptide(L)'
;YVTGTVEEDGIFNALEELGLVEKELHFPQLDLDTVEGPVATIKTNHGDLVIKLFPDYAPLTVTNFVNLAKSGYYDGVIFHRIIKDFMIQGGDPTGTGMGGESSFGGSFQDEFSEELYNLRGALSMADAGPDTNGSQFFIVQTSEIPYAKKELERGGWPAPIAEAYAENGGTPHLDRRHTVFGHLVDEASYKVLDEIANVEVGTQDKPLEEVVIETIEVTD
;
A
#
# COMPACT_ATOMS: atom_id res chain seq x y z
N TYR A 1 -5.20 -42.37 18.94
CA TYR A 1 -3.77 -41.98 18.86
C TYR A 1 -3.41 -41.72 17.42
N VAL A 2 -3.23 -40.45 17.07
CA VAL A 2 -2.69 -40.08 15.78
C VAL A 2 -1.17 -40.18 15.88
N THR A 3 -0.60 -41.24 15.36
CA THR A 3 0.84 -41.38 15.19
C THR A 3 1.24 -40.80 13.83
N GLY A 4 1.49 -39.52 13.79
CA GLY A 4 2.10 -38.82 12.67
C GLY A 4 2.79 -37.59 13.21
N THR A 5 3.96 -37.29 12.75
CA THR A 5 4.59 -35.99 12.96
C THR A 5 3.77 -34.95 12.21
N VAL A 6 2.75 -34.42 12.87
CA VAL A 6 2.11 -33.16 12.42
C VAL A 6 3.06 -32.08 12.90
N GLU A 7 3.60 -31.32 11.99
CA GLU A 7 4.40 -30.15 12.33
C GLU A 7 3.55 -29.25 13.23
N GLU A 8 4.15 -28.67 14.26
CA GLU A 8 3.46 -27.82 15.24
C GLU A 8 2.59 -26.75 14.56
N ASP A 9 3.10 -26.18 13.46
CA ASP A 9 2.41 -25.19 12.65
C ASP A 9 1.11 -25.72 12.02
N GLY A 10 1.07 -26.98 11.62
CA GLY A 10 -0.12 -27.59 11.03
C GLY A 10 -1.25 -27.79 12.04
N ILE A 11 -0.93 -28.13 13.29
CA ILE A 11 -1.94 -28.24 14.35
C ILE A 11 -2.49 -26.87 14.71
N PHE A 12 -1.62 -25.86 14.79
CA PHE A 12 -1.99 -24.50 15.14
C PHE A 12 -2.96 -23.91 14.09
N ASN A 13 -2.64 -24.07 12.81
CA ASN A 13 -3.48 -23.65 11.70
C ASN A 13 -4.85 -24.37 11.71
N ALA A 14 -4.87 -25.68 11.98
CA ALA A 14 -6.12 -26.43 12.07
C ALA A 14 -7.00 -25.96 13.25
N LEU A 15 -6.39 -25.60 14.38
CA LEU A 15 -7.11 -25.08 15.54
C LEU A 15 -7.67 -23.67 15.28
N GLU A 16 -6.96 -22.83 14.55
CA GLU A 16 -7.42 -21.52 14.11
C GLU A 16 -8.63 -21.65 13.17
N GLU A 17 -8.56 -22.54 12.18
CA GLU A 17 -9.67 -22.82 11.24
C GLU A 17 -10.92 -23.31 11.96
N LEU A 18 -10.75 -24.03 13.06
CA LEU A 18 -11.86 -24.52 13.88
C LEU A 18 -12.34 -23.49 14.91
N GLY A 19 -11.70 -22.31 15.00
CA GLY A 19 -12.04 -21.27 15.97
C GLY A 19 -11.71 -21.60 17.41
N LEU A 20 -10.82 -22.56 17.64
CA LEU A 20 -10.40 -23.02 18.97
C LEU A 20 -9.22 -22.25 19.55
N VAL A 21 -8.50 -21.51 18.70
CA VAL A 21 -7.39 -20.63 19.07
C VAL A 21 -7.54 -19.32 18.27
N GLU A 22 -7.34 -18.19 18.92
CA GLU A 22 -7.28 -16.89 18.22
C GLU A 22 -6.02 -16.82 17.36
N LYS A 23 -6.18 -16.37 16.11
CA LYS A 23 -5.07 -16.12 15.20
C LYS A 23 -4.18 -15.02 15.75
N GLU A 24 -2.89 -15.27 15.92
CA GLU A 24 -1.92 -14.26 16.27
C GLU A 24 -1.59 -13.42 15.02
N LEU A 25 -2.08 -12.18 15.01
CA LEU A 25 -1.83 -11.25 13.90
C LEU A 25 -0.50 -10.52 14.09
N HIS A 26 0.28 -10.47 13.03
CA HIS A 26 1.48 -9.67 12.94
C HIS A 26 1.23 -8.50 11.96
N PHE A 27 1.54 -7.28 12.38
CA PHE A 27 1.32 -6.07 11.57
C PHE A 27 2.66 -5.51 11.09
N PRO A 28 3.09 -5.85 9.87
CA PRO A 28 4.40 -5.43 9.37
C PRO A 28 4.57 -3.92 9.28
N GLN A 29 3.50 -3.17 9.05
CA GLN A 29 3.53 -1.71 8.98
C GLN A 29 3.86 -1.04 10.32
N LEU A 30 3.63 -1.71 11.44
CA LEU A 30 3.94 -1.21 12.78
C LEU A 30 5.37 -1.53 13.22
N ASP A 31 6.07 -2.40 12.51
CA ASP A 31 7.43 -2.84 12.82
C ASP A 31 8.19 -3.23 11.54
N LEU A 32 8.48 -2.22 10.74
CA LEU A 32 9.10 -2.39 9.41
C LEU A 32 10.49 -3.04 9.46
N ASP A 33 11.22 -2.86 10.56
CA ASP A 33 12.57 -3.42 10.73
C ASP A 33 12.57 -4.95 10.81
N THR A 34 11.45 -5.56 11.19
CA THR A 34 11.29 -7.02 11.30
C THR A 34 10.83 -7.68 10.01
N VAL A 35 10.50 -6.89 8.98
CA VAL A 35 9.92 -7.39 7.73
C VAL A 35 11.01 -7.57 6.68
N GLU A 36 11.08 -8.76 6.10
CA GLU A 36 11.92 -9.04 4.95
C GLU A 36 11.19 -8.66 3.66
N GLY A 37 11.93 -8.07 2.75
CA GLY A 37 11.40 -7.69 1.44
C GLY A 37 12.22 -6.60 0.79
N PRO A 38 11.99 -6.38 -0.51
CA PRO A 38 12.71 -5.35 -1.24
C PRO A 38 12.29 -3.94 -0.80
N VAL A 39 13.20 -3.00 -1.04
CA VAL A 39 12.95 -1.57 -0.83
C VAL A 39 12.87 -0.89 -2.18
N ALA A 40 11.79 -0.18 -2.43
CA ALA A 40 11.61 0.63 -3.62
C ALA A 40 11.81 2.11 -3.28
N THR A 41 12.62 2.80 -4.08
CA THR A 41 12.77 4.25 -3.99
C THR A 41 12.15 4.89 -5.21
N ILE A 42 11.05 5.60 -5.01
CA ILE A 42 10.41 6.40 -6.06
C ILE A 42 11.10 7.75 -6.08
N LYS A 43 11.91 7.99 -7.10
CA LYS A 43 12.62 9.26 -7.29
C LYS A 43 11.73 10.22 -8.04
N THR A 44 11.33 11.29 -7.38
CA THR A 44 10.47 12.31 -7.98
C THR A 44 11.20 13.64 -8.11
N ASN A 45 10.65 14.56 -8.90
CA ASN A 45 11.16 15.93 -8.98
C ASN A 45 10.92 16.76 -7.70
N HIS A 46 10.31 16.18 -6.67
CA HIS A 46 10.16 16.75 -5.32
C HIS A 46 11.02 16.04 -4.26
N GLY A 47 11.70 14.98 -4.62
CA GLY A 47 12.51 14.16 -3.71
C GLY A 47 12.15 12.68 -3.76
N ASP A 48 12.72 11.91 -2.85
CA ASP A 48 12.61 10.46 -2.82
C ASP A 48 11.53 9.98 -1.85
N LEU A 49 10.77 8.98 -2.30
CA LEU A 49 9.82 8.23 -1.48
C LEU A 49 10.36 6.81 -1.32
N VAL A 50 10.84 6.48 -0.13
CA VAL A 50 11.46 5.17 0.17
C VAL A 50 10.42 4.27 0.82
N ILE A 51 10.20 3.10 0.22
CA ILE A 51 9.09 2.21 0.55
C ILE A 51 9.61 0.79 0.78
N LYS A 52 9.21 0.18 1.89
CA LYS A 52 9.36 -1.26 2.13
C LYS A 52 8.20 -1.99 1.47
N LEU A 53 8.50 -2.98 0.63
CA LEU A 53 7.49 -3.83 -0.01
C LEU A 53 7.25 -5.11 0.80
N PHE A 54 6.05 -5.68 0.67
CA PHE A 54 5.58 -6.83 1.46
C PHE A 54 5.27 -8.05 0.58
N PRO A 55 6.28 -8.73 0.00
CA PRO A 55 6.04 -9.85 -0.90
C PRO A 55 5.39 -11.07 -0.25
N ASP A 56 5.58 -11.27 1.06
CA ASP A 56 4.96 -12.39 1.79
C ASP A 56 3.45 -12.20 1.95
N TYR A 57 2.96 -10.96 1.87
CA TYR A 57 1.54 -10.61 2.05
C TYR A 57 0.81 -10.37 0.75
N ALA A 58 1.49 -9.81 -0.24
CA ALA A 58 0.93 -9.45 -1.54
C ALA A 58 1.90 -9.83 -2.67
N PRO A 59 2.14 -11.15 -2.89
CA PRO A 59 3.19 -11.62 -3.80
C PRO A 59 3.00 -11.19 -5.25
N LEU A 60 1.80 -11.27 -5.79
CA LEU A 60 1.52 -10.86 -7.17
C LEU A 60 1.67 -9.35 -7.34
N THR A 61 1.16 -8.58 -6.40
CA THR A 61 1.20 -7.12 -6.43
C THR A 61 2.63 -6.60 -6.35
N VAL A 62 3.43 -7.16 -5.44
CA VAL A 62 4.86 -6.80 -5.32
C VAL A 62 5.61 -7.21 -6.59
N THR A 63 5.41 -8.42 -7.09
CA THR A 63 6.04 -8.90 -8.33
C THR A 63 5.71 -7.98 -9.51
N ASN A 64 4.45 -7.63 -9.67
CA ASN A 64 4.00 -6.69 -10.70
C ASN A 64 4.73 -5.35 -10.61
N PHE A 65 4.69 -4.74 -9.44
CA PHE A 65 5.33 -3.43 -9.20
C PHE A 65 6.84 -3.47 -9.45
N VAL A 66 7.52 -4.49 -8.95
CA VAL A 66 8.96 -4.66 -9.14
C VAL A 66 9.31 -4.87 -10.62
N ASN A 67 8.55 -5.70 -11.33
CA ASN A 67 8.73 -5.92 -12.77
C ASN A 67 8.58 -4.62 -13.56
N LEU A 68 7.53 -3.85 -13.29
CA LEU A 68 7.28 -2.57 -13.95
C LEU A 68 8.37 -1.55 -13.63
N ALA A 69 8.78 -1.47 -12.37
CA ALA A 69 9.86 -0.57 -11.95
C ALA A 69 11.19 -0.90 -12.64
N LYS A 70 11.60 -2.16 -12.64
CA LYS A 70 12.85 -2.61 -13.24
C LYS A 70 12.87 -2.50 -14.77
N SER A 71 11.73 -2.58 -15.41
CA SER A 71 11.62 -2.42 -16.88
C SER A 71 11.61 -0.96 -17.33
N GLY A 72 11.61 0.00 -16.41
CA GLY A 72 11.50 1.42 -16.74
C GLY A 72 10.09 1.88 -17.09
N TYR A 73 9.08 1.07 -16.83
CA TYR A 73 7.69 1.38 -17.15
C TYR A 73 7.20 2.67 -16.49
N TYR A 74 7.64 2.93 -15.25
CA TYR A 74 7.26 4.12 -14.49
C TYR A 74 8.11 5.36 -14.76
N ASP A 75 9.20 5.24 -15.52
CA ASP A 75 10.09 6.37 -15.80
C ASP A 75 9.36 7.45 -16.58
N GLY A 76 9.35 8.67 -16.06
CA GLY A 76 8.67 9.81 -16.66
C GLY A 76 7.15 9.85 -16.42
N VAL A 77 6.59 8.90 -15.71
CA VAL A 77 5.15 8.84 -15.40
C VAL A 77 4.82 9.79 -14.24
N ILE A 78 3.67 10.45 -14.32
CA ILE A 78 3.27 11.49 -13.36
C ILE A 78 2.35 10.95 -12.26
N PHE A 79 2.30 11.69 -11.14
CA PHE A 79 1.18 11.61 -10.21
C PHE A 79 0.03 12.46 -10.76
N HIS A 80 -0.90 11.82 -11.45
CA HIS A 80 -1.95 12.51 -12.18
C HIS A 80 -3.15 12.94 -11.32
N ARG A 81 -3.25 12.43 -10.10
CA ARG A 81 -4.33 12.73 -9.17
C ARG A 81 -3.78 12.91 -7.78
N ILE A 82 -3.85 14.12 -7.25
CA ILE A 82 -3.37 14.47 -5.92
C ILE A 82 -4.50 15.17 -5.17
N ILE A 83 -4.88 14.60 -4.03
CA ILE A 83 -5.88 15.19 -3.15
C ILE A 83 -5.23 15.36 -1.77
N LYS A 84 -5.00 16.62 -1.40
CA LYS A 84 -4.49 16.98 -0.08
C LYS A 84 -5.40 16.43 1.01
N ASP A 85 -4.78 15.95 2.08
CA ASP A 85 -5.46 15.29 3.20
C ASP A 85 -6.22 14.01 2.77
N PHE A 86 -5.72 13.35 1.72
CA PHE A 86 -6.20 12.06 1.26
C PHE A 86 -5.04 11.20 0.73
N MET A 87 -4.67 11.32 -0.54
CA MET A 87 -3.65 10.46 -1.16
C MET A 87 -3.01 11.13 -2.38
N ILE A 88 -1.89 10.55 -2.84
CA ILE A 88 -1.29 10.86 -4.13
C ILE A 88 -1.33 9.61 -5.01
N GLN A 89 -1.83 9.73 -6.23
CA GLN A 89 -2.03 8.61 -7.16
C GLN A 89 -1.27 8.83 -8.46
N GLY A 90 -0.59 7.80 -8.92
CA GLY A 90 0.15 7.80 -10.18
C GLY A 90 0.27 6.40 -10.78
N GLY A 91 1.20 6.23 -11.70
CA GLY A 91 1.49 4.93 -12.31
C GLY A 91 0.75 4.63 -13.61
N ASP A 92 0.00 5.59 -14.15
CA ASP A 92 -0.63 5.50 -15.47
C ASP A 92 0.28 6.16 -16.52
N PRO A 93 0.85 5.42 -17.47
CA PRO A 93 1.72 5.98 -18.50
C PRO A 93 1.04 7.04 -19.37
N THR A 94 -0.29 6.99 -19.48
CA THR A 94 -1.05 7.99 -20.24
C THR A 94 -1.31 9.27 -19.44
N GLY A 95 -1.14 9.23 -18.13
CA GLY A 95 -1.39 10.37 -17.23
C GLY A 95 -2.85 10.81 -17.13
N THR A 96 -3.78 9.99 -17.60
CA THR A 96 -5.23 10.30 -17.63
C THR A 96 -6.03 9.67 -16.51
N GLY A 97 -5.48 8.65 -15.86
CA GLY A 97 -6.18 7.80 -14.91
C GLY A 97 -6.94 6.62 -15.56
N MET A 98 -6.96 6.57 -16.89
CA MET A 98 -7.69 5.54 -17.65
C MET A 98 -6.78 4.45 -18.21
N GLY A 99 -5.47 4.62 -18.14
CA GLY A 99 -4.50 3.71 -18.75
C GLY A 99 -3.76 2.86 -17.72
N GLY A 100 -2.78 2.14 -18.24
CA GLY A 100 -1.92 1.26 -17.44
C GLY A 100 -2.39 -0.19 -17.46
N GLU A 101 -1.42 -1.09 -17.50
CA GLU A 101 -1.66 -2.53 -17.41
C GLU A 101 -0.59 -3.19 -16.54
N SER A 102 -0.87 -4.38 -16.03
CA SER A 102 0.08 -5.13 -15.24
C SER A 102 1.23 -5.67 -16.06
N SER A 103 2.32 -6.06 -15.39
CA SER A 103 3.45 -6.75 -16.01
C SER A 103 3.09 -8.15 -16.52
N PHE A 104 1.93 -8.66 -16.11
CA PHE A 104 1.40 -9.97 -16.52
C PHE A 104 0.56 -9.87 -17.79
N GLY A 105 0.25 -8.65 -18.26
CA GLY A 105 -0.71 -8.38 -19.31
C GLY A 105 -2.16 -8.36 -18.79
N GLY A 106 -2.84 -7.22 -18.95
CA GLY A 106 -4.20 -7.05 -18.41
C GLY A 106 -4.25 -6.82 -16.90
N SER A 107 -5.38 -7.17 -16.30
CA SER A 107 -5.63 -6.99 -14.87
C SER A 107 -5.28 -8.23 -14.06
N PHE A 108 -5.03 -8.05 -12.77
CA PHE A 108 -4.84 -9.16 -11.83
C PHE A 108 -5.64 -8.95 -10.54
N GLN A 109 -5.77 -10.03 -9.79
CA GLN A 109 -6.62 -10.11 -8.61
C GLN A 109 -6.12 -9.30 -7.42
N ASP A 110 -7.05 -8.92 -6.54
CA ASP A 110 -6.74 -8.32 -5.27
C ASP A 110 -6.07 -9.32 -4.32
N GLU A 111 -5.22 -8.80 -3.43
CA GLU A 111 -4.52 -9.58 -2.42
C GLU A 111 -4.70 -8.91 -1.05
N PHE A 112 -5.91 -9.03 -0.49
CA PHE A 112 -6.21 -8.44 0.81
C PHE A 112 -5.63 -9.27 1.95
N SER A 113 -5.15 -8.58 2.98
CA SER A 113 -4.62 -9.20 4.18
C SER A 113 -5.24 -8.55 5.43
N GLU A 114 -5.52 -9.37 6.43
CA GLU A 114 -5.95 -8.90 7.75
C GLU A 114 -4.82 -8.22 8.54
N GLU A 115 -3.61 -8.23 8.01
CA GLU A 115 -2.40 -7.69 8.63
C GLU A 115 -1.90 -6.40 7.97
N LEU A 116 -2.54 -5.97 6.86
CA LEU A 116 -2.18 -4.76 6.10
C LEU A 116 -3.36 -3.80 5.96
N TYR A 117 -3.10 -2.53 6.23
CA TYR A 117 -4.13 -1.48 6.26
C TYR A 117 -3.66 -0.21 5.58
N ASN A 118 -4.62 0.62 5.14
CA ASN A 118 -4.36 1.89 4.50
C ASN A 118 -4.03 2.99 5.52
N LEU A 119 -3.04 2.73 6.36
CA LEU A 119 -2.45 3.70 7.28
C LEU A 119 -1.75 4.81 6.50
N ARG A 120 -1.56 5.98 7.12
CA ARG A 120 -0.73 7.03 6.53
C ARG A 120 0.64 6.47 6.14
N GLY A 121 1.04 6.65 4.89
CA GLY A 121 2.27 6.12 4.32
C GLY A 121 2.14 4.79 3.62
N ALA A 122 0.96 4.15 3.64
CA ALA A 122 0.73 2.90 2.92
C ALA A 122 0.78 3.10 1.41
N LEU A 123 1.43 2.16 0.73
CA LEU A 123 1.42 2.04 -0.73
C LEU A 123 0.37 0.99 -1.11
N SER A 124 -0.61 1.41 -1.89
CA SER A 124 -1.76 0.60 -2.27
C SER A 124 -2.03 0.66 -3.77
N MET A 125 -2.70 -0.37 -4.30
CA MET A 125 -3.09 -0.39 -5.71
C MET A 125 -4.41 0.36 -5.94
N ALA A 126 -4.38 1.28 -6.90
CA ALA A 126 -5.59 1.81 -7.49
C ALA A 126 -6.22 0.77 -8.42
N ASP A 127 -7.55 0.76 -8.51
CA ASP A 127 -8.31 -0.16 -9.33
C ASP A 127 -9.61 0.47 -9.84
N ALA A 128 -10.30 -0.23 -10.72
CA ALA A 128 -11.61 0.16 -11.26
C ALA A 128 -12.72 -0.77 -10.74
N GLY A 129 -12.55 -1.34 -9.58
CA GLY A 129 -13.42 -2.30 -8.94
C GLY A 129 -12.67 -3.59 -8.58
N PRO A 130 -13.36 -4.62 -8.05
CA PRO A 130 -12.71 -5.87 -7.64
C PRO A 130 -11.88 -6.52 -8.75
N ASP A 131 -10.68 -6.97 -8.38
CA ASP A 131 -9.79 -7.75 -9.26
C ASP A 131 -9.42 -7.05 -10.57
N THR A 132 -9.24 -5.71 -10.52
CA THR A 132 -8.87 -4.91 -11.70
C THR A 132 -7.54 -4.18 -11.55
N ASN A 133 -6.60 -4.75 -10.80
CA ASN A 133 -5.28 -4.16 -10.60
C ASN A 133 -4.46 -4.15 -11.88
N GLY A 134 -3.80 -3.04 -12.17
CA GLY A 134 -2.93 -2.86 -13.34
C GLY A 134 -1.58 -2.28 -12.95
N SER A 135 -1.33 -1.02 -13.29
CA SER A 135 -0.08 -0.33 -12.94
C SER A 135 -0.27 0.85 -12.00
N GLN A 136 -1.47 1.37 -11.85
CA GLN A 136 -1.73 2.54 -11.02
C GLN A 136 -1.68 2.21 -9.53
N PHE A 137 -1.06 3.09 -8.77
CA PHE A 137 -0.93 2.98 -7.33
C PHE A 137 -1.15 4.33 -6.65
N PHE A 138 -1.38 4.30 -5.35
CA PHE A 138 -1.45 5.52 -4.54
C PHE A 138 -0.72 5.35 -3.22
N ILE A 139 -0.33 6.48 -2.63
CA ILE A 139 0.24 6.53 -1.28
C ILE A 139 -0.70 7.33 -0.41
N VAL A 140 -1.11 6.75 0.70
CA VAL A 140 -2.01 7.38 1.66
C VAL A 140 -1.29 8.52 2.38
N GLN A 141 -1.84 9.72 2.32
CA GLN A 141 -1.18 10.92 2.83
C GLN A 141 -1.83 11.49 4.07
N THR A 142 -3.16 11.43 4.20
CA THR A 142 -3.86 12.12 5.30
C THR A 142 -3.34 11.72 6.68
N SER A 143 -3.15 12.72 7.54
CA SER A 143 -2.81 12.53 8.95
C SER A 143 -4.04 12.50 9.87
N GLU A 144 -5.22 12.63 9.30
CA GLU A 144 -6.48 12.70 10.03
C GLU A 144 -7.43 11.57 9.62
N ILE A 145 -8.29 11.17 10.54
CA ILE A 145 -9.41 10.28 10.27
C ILE A 145 -10.68 10.80 10.96
N PRO A 146 -11.86 10.55 10.37
CA PRO A 146 -13.13 10.99 10.95
C PRO A 146 -13.64 10.08 12.08
N TYR A 147 -12.89 9.05 12.46
CA TYR A 147 -13.34 8.02 13.41
C TYR A 147 -12.47 8.00 14.65
N ALA A 148 -13.10 7.83 15.82
CA ALA A 148 -12.37 7.57 17.06
C ALA A 148 -11.84 6.11 17.09
N LYS A 149 -10.77 5.88 17.85
CA LYS A 149 -10.19 4.53 18.04
C LYS A 149 -11.25 3.49 18.40
N LYS A 150 -12.14 3.81 19.34
CA LYS A 150 -13.21 2.91 19.79
C LYS A 150 -14.21 2.57 18.68
N GLU A 151 -14.49 3.52 17.79
CA GLU A 151 -15.40 3.29 16.66
C GLU A 151 -14.79 2.30 15.67
N LEU A 152 -13.48 2.42 15.40
CA LEU A 152 -12.75 1.49 14.57
C LEU A 152 -12.73 0.08 15.17
N GLU A 153 -12.46 -0.03 16.47
CA GLU A 153 -12.48 -1.32 17.18
C GLU A 153 -13.85 -1.99 17.10
N ARG A 154 -14.93 -1.24 17.27
CA ARG A 154 -16.31 -1.73 17.11
C ARG A 154 -16.62 -2.17 15.69
N GLY A 155 -15.99 -1.54 14.71
CA GLY A 155 -16.12 -1.88 13.29
C GLY A 155 -15.30 -3.10 12.87
N GLY A 156 -14.51 -3.67 13.78
CA GLY A 156 -13.72 -4.87 13.53
C GLY A 156 -12.24 -4.64 13.26
N TRP A 157 -11.75 -3.40 13.34
CA TRP A 157 -10.32 -3.13 13.21
C TRP A 157 -9.57 -3.61 14.45
N PRO A 158 -8.43 -4.30 14.30
CA PRO A 158 -7.59 -4.70 15.42
C PRO A 158 -7.15 -3.50 16.27
N ALA A 159 -7.06 -3.67 17.58
CA ALA A 159 -6.73 -2.58 18.50
C ALA A 159 -5.40 -1.86 18.15
N PRO A 160 -4.30 -2.55 17.80
CA PRO A 160 -3.06 -1.88 17.39
C PRO A 160 -3.22 -1.03 16.11
N ILE A 161 -4.05 -1.48 15.18
CA ILE A 161 -4.34 -0.76 13.93
C ILE A 161 -5.24 0.46 14.20
N ALA A 162 -6.28 0.30 15.01
CA ALA A 162 -7.14 1.40 15.42
C ALA A 162 -6.34 2.51 16.12
N GLU A 163 -5.39 2.13 16.96
CA GLU A 163 -4.47 3.05 17.62
C GLU A 163 -3.54 3.77 16.61
N ALA A 164 -2.98 3.03 15.67
CA ALA A 164 -2.13 3.61 14.62
C ALA A 164 -2.88 4.61 13.75
N TYR A 165 -4.12 4.32 13.38
CA TYR A 165 -4.99 5.28 12.70
C TYR A 165 -5.25 6.53 13.53
N ALA A 166 -5.55 6.37 14.81
CA ALA A 166 -5.82 7.49 15.70
C ALA A 166 -4.60 8.40 15.91
N GLU A 167 -3.41 7.82 15.97
CA GLU A 167 -2.15 8.56 16.18
C GLU A 167 -1.61 9.21 14.91
N ASN A 168 -1.67 8.50 13.78
CA ASN A 168 -0.96 8.90 12.56
C ASN A 168 -1.86 9.26 11.39
N GLY A 169 -3.11 8.82 11.41
CA GLY A 169 -4.04 9.02 10.32
C GLY A 169 -4.03 7.90 9.29
N GLY A 170 -4.80 8.08 8.25
CA GLY A 170 -4.97 7.12 7.17
C GLY A 170 -6.39 7.06 6.64
N THR A 171 -6.67 6.06 5.82
CA THR A 171 -7.93 5.91 5.10
C THR A 171 -8.59 4.55 5.37
N PRO A 172 -9.15 4.33 6.59
CA PRO A 172 -9.73 3.03 6.93
C PRO A 172 -10.88 2.59 6.00
N HIS A 173 -11.56 3.53 5.36
CA HIS A 173 -12.62 3.23 4.40
C HIS A 173 -12.11 2.55 3.10
N LEU A 174 -10.80 2.55 2.86
CA LEU A 174 -10.19 1.86 1.71
C LEU A 174 -9.71 0.45 2.05
N ASP A 175 -9.72 0.06 3.32
CA ASP A 175 -9.29 -1.26 3.74
C ASP A 175 -10.20 -2.35 3.14
N ARG A 176 -9.58 -3.42 2.62
CA ARG A 176 -10.23 -4.51 1.88
C ARG A 176 -10.93 -4.07 0.59
N ARG A 177 -10.55 -2.93 0.05
CA ARG A 177 -10.98 -2.43 -1.27
C ARG A 177 -9.81 -2.22 -2.20
N HIS A 178 -8.64 -1.91 -1.62
CA HIS A 178 -7.39 -1.71 -2.34
C HIS A 178 -6.29 -2.52 -1.67
N THR A 179 -5.50 -3.23 -2.47
CA THR A 179 -4.40 -4.05 -1.99
C THR A 179 -3.28 -3.17 -1.46
N VAL A 180 -2.98 -3.28 -0.17
CA VAL A 180 -1.79 -2.68 0.45
C VAL A 180 -0.61 -3.59 0.22
N PHE A 181 0.51 -3.06 -0.29
CA PHE A 181 1.68 -3.88 -0.60
C PHE A 181 3.02 -3.25 -0.22
N GLY A 182 3.01 -2.11 0.42
CA GLY A 182 4.20 -1.43 0.91
C GLY A 182 3.90 -0.31 1.89
N HIS A 183 4.95 0.27 2.46
CA HIS A 183 4.84 1.37 3.41
C HIS A 183 6.09 2.24 3.43
N LEU A 184 5.93 3.57 3.56
CA LEU A 184 7.04 4.50 3.72
C LEU A 184 7.87 4.17 4.96
N VAL A 185 9.20 4.29 4.85
CA VAL A 185 10.11 3.81 5.90
C VAL A 185 10.71 4.91 6.77
N ASP A 186 10.74 6.19 6.33
CA ASP A 186 11.46 7.26 7.04
C ASP A 186 10.75 8.62 6.99
N GLU A 187 11.13 9.50 7.91
CA GLU A 187 10.59 10.86 8.00
C GLU A 187 10.84 11.69 6.74
N ALA A 188 11.98 11.52 6.09
CA ALA A 188 12.31 12.24 4.87
C ALA A 188 11.30 11.95 3.77
N SER A 189 10.88 10.69 3.63
CA SER A 189 9.84 10.27 2.69
C SER A 189 8.47 10.86 3.03
N TYR A 190 8.10 10.93 4.31
CA TYR A 190 6.85 11.60 4.73
C TYR A 190 6.85 13.10 4.42
N LYS A 191 7.99 13.77 4.55
CA LYS A 191 8.13 15.19 4.17
C LYS A 191 7.92 15.38 2.66
N VAL A 192 8.50 14.51 1.84
CA VAL A 192 8.30 14.52 0.39
C VAL A 192 6.84 14.25 0.05
N LEU A 193 6.22 13.27 0.70
CA LEU A 193 4.80 12.96 0.54
C LEU A 193 3.91 14.18 0.80
N ASP A 194 4.13 14.87 1.91
CA ASP A 194 3.37 16.06 2.27
C ASP A 194 3.63 17.24 1.34
N GLU A 195 4.86 17.42 0.86
CA GLU A 195 5.20 18.43 -0.15
C GLU A 195 4.46 18.18 -1.46
N ILE A 196 4.45 16.94 -1.93
CA ILE A 196 3.70 16.56 -3.13
C ILE A 196 2.19 16.78 -2.93
N ALA A 197 1.65 16.40 -1.78
CA ALA A 197 0.23 16.55 -1.49
C ALA A 197 -0.23 18.03 -1.42
N ASN A 198 0.70 18.96 -1.20
CA ASN A 198 0.41 20.39 -1.11
C ASN A 198 0.56 21.17 -2.43
N VAL A 199 0.91 20.52 -3.53
CA VAL A 199 1.01 21.20 -4.83
C VAL A 199 -0.36 21.72 -5.31
N GLU A 200 -0.37 22.78 -6.09
CA GLU A 200 -1.60 23.28 -6.71
C GLU A 200 -2.13 22.26 -7.72
N VAL A 201 -3.42 22.01 -7.64
CA VAL A 201 -4.14 21.13 -8.56
C VAL A 201 -5.24 21.89 -9.30
N GLY A 202 -5.56 21.39 -10.48
CA GLY A 202 -6.63 21.92 -11.32
C GLY A 202 -7.76 20.93 -11.48
N THR A 203 -8.34 20.88 -12.66
CA THR A 203 -9.43 19.97 -13.01
C THR A 203 -9.05 18.52 -12.76
N GLN A 204 -9.96 17.75 -12.15
CA GLN A 204 -9.80 16.33 -11.80
C GLN A 204 -8.63 16.07 -10.83
N ASP A 205 -8.30 17.04 -9.99
CA ASP A 205 -7.22 16.96 -9.02
C ASP A 205 -5.84 16.68 -9.65
N LYS A 206 -5.68 17.10 -10.90
CA LYS A 206 -4.41 16.98 -11.60
C LYS A 206 -3.51 18.17 -11.26
N PRO A 207 -2.24 17.95 -10.85
CA PRO A 207 -1.30 19.03 -10.57
C PRO A 207 -1.15 20.00 -11.76
N LEU A 208 -1.10 21.30 -11.47
CA LEU A 208 -0.85 22.34 -12.49
C LEU A 208 0.57 22.22 -13.03
N GLU A 209 1.54 21.94 -12.16
CA GLU A 209 2.90 21.58 -12.53
C GLU A 209 3.09 20.08 -12.29
N GLU A 210 3.59 19.38 -13.29
CA GLU A 210 3.72 17.93 -13.22
C GLU A 210 4.61 17.47 -12.06
N VAL A 211 4.11 16.53 -11.26
CA VAL A 211 4.90 15.76 -10.29
C VAL A 211 5.31 14.48 -11.00
N VAL A 212 6.59 14.39 -11.33
CA VAL A 212 7.12 13.34 -12.20
C VAL A 212 7.89 12.30 -11.42
N ILE A 213 7.62 11.03 -11.70
CA ILE A 213 8.46 9.92 -11.30
C ILE A 213 9.64 9.88 -12.28
N GLU A 214 10.82 10.25 -11.82
CA GLU A 214 12.03 10.18 -12.65
C GLU A 214 12.41 8.71 -12.91
N THR A 215 12.44 7.92 -11.87
CA THR A 215 12.61 6.47 -11.92
C THR A 215 12.22 5.83 -10.59
N ILE A 216 12.04 4.52 -10.58
CA ILE A 216 11.87 3.72 -9.36
C ILE A 216 12.99 2.71 -9.29
N GLU A 217 13.82 2.82 -8.27
CA GLU A 217 14.90 1.87 -7.99
C GLU A 217 14.43 0.84 -6.97
N VAL A 218 14.70 -0.44 -7.22
CA VAL A 218 14.35 -1.52 -6.30
C VAL A 218 15.63 -2.24 -5.87
N THR A 219 15.82 -2.35 -4.57
CA THR A 219 16.94 -3.05 -3.94
C THR A 219 16.42 -4.18 -3.04
N ASP A 220 17.09 -5.32 -3.05
CA ASP A 220 16.74 -6.48 -2.22
C ASP A 220 17.21 -6.29 -0.76
#